data_d69993a321e5d5215798312f4f68c1d8
#
_entry.id   d69993a321e5d5215798312f4f68c1d8
#
_cell.length_a   1.000
_cell.length_b   1.000
_cell.length_c   1.000
_cell.angle_alpha   90.00
_cell.angle_beta   90.00
_cell.angle_gamma   90.00
#
_symmetry.space_group_name_H-M   'P 1'
#
loop_
_entity.id
_entity.type
_entity.pdbx_description
1 polymer ?
#
loop_
_entity_poly.entity_id
_entity_poly.type
_entity_poly.pdbx_seq_one_letter_code
_entity_poly.pdbx_strand_id
1 'polypeptide(L)'
;MQKTKLGLSVGFMGAILYALGLFGGYFLTIAAVAYVLIREENMWLRKTAIKVLVLTFTFPLLHIIIGFLPDMVGFINDVMNLFDDYFKVEKLSEIVTVLKDIVNIAEYVVFILLGILAFSQRTIRIPLVDKIIDKHTEKKASEPCNE
;
A
#
# COMPACT_ATOMS: atom_id res chain seq x y z
N MET A 1 22.86 -17.27 0.59
CA MET A 1 21.74 -16.43 1.02
C MET A 1 22.28 -15.14 1.60
N GLN A 2 21.87 -14.00 1.07
CA GLN A 2 22.26 -12.71 1.65
C GLN A 2 21.54 -12.52 2.98
N LYS A 3 22.28 -12.09 4.01
CA LYS A 3 21.74 -11.80 5.36
C LYS A 3 21.62 -10.29 5.53
N THR A 4 20.58 -9.88 6.25
CA THR A 4 20.39 -8.49 6.72
C THR A 4 21.35 -8.18 7.86
N LYS A 5 21.49 -6.91 8.22
CA LYS A 5 22.28 -6.51 9.42
C LYS A 5 21.73 -7.12 10.74
N LEU A 6 20.47 -7.55 10.74
CA LEU A 6 19.84 -8.30 11.85
C LEU A 6 20.14 -9.81 11.83
N GLY A 7 20.90 -10.32 10.85
CA GLY A 7 21.20 -11.75 10.72
C GLY A 7 20.08 -12.59 10.06
N LEU A 8 18.93 -11.98 9.74
CA LEU A 8 17.80 -12.62 9.07
C LEU A 8 18.07 -12.75 7.57
N SER A 9 17.42 -13.71 6.90
CA SER A 9 17.49 -13.75 5.43
C SER A 9 16.74 -12.56 4.84
N VAL A 10 17.25 -12.00 3.75
CA VAL A 10 16.65 -10.84 3.07
C VAL A 10 15.21 -11.13 2.65
N GLY A 11 14.92 -12.36 2.16
CA GLY A 11 13.56 -12.76 1.78
C GLY A 11 12.62 -12.83 2.97
N PHE A 12 13.07 -13.36 4.10
CA PHE A 12 12.27 -13.41 5.33
C PHE A 12 11.94 -12.01 5.86
N MET A 13 12.91 -11.10 5.85
CA MET A 13 12.67 -9.71 6.22
C MET A 13 11.66 -9.02 5.29
N GLY A 14 11.74 -9.30 3.98
CA GLY A 14 10.74 -8.84 3.02
C GLY A 14 9.32 -9.36 3.31
N ALA A 15 9.20 -10.64 3.67
CA ALA A 15 7.91 -11.23 4.05
C ALA A 15 7.35 -10.60 5.33
N ILE A 16 8.20 -10.34 6.33
CA ILE A 16 7.81 -9.62 7.56
C ILE A 16 7.26 -8.23 7.24
N LEU A 17 7.87 -7.48 6.32
CA LEU A 17 7.38 -6.17 5.92
C LEU A 17 5.95 -6.24 5.34
N TYR A 18 5.67 -7.23 4.49
CA TYR A 18 4.31 -7.43 3.95
C TYR A 18 3.33 -7.86 5.04
N ALA A 19 3.73 -8.74 5.97
CA ALA A 19 2.91 -9.14 7.10
C ALA A 19 2.59 -7.95 8.03
N LEU A 20 3.57 -7.08 8.28
CA LEU A 20 3.35 -5.85 9.04
C LEU A 20 2.43 -4.88 8.30
N GLY A 21 2.54 -4.77 6.98
CA GLY A 21 1.62 -3.98 6.16
C GLY A 21 0.17 -4.44 6.28
N LEU A 22 -0.04 -5.75 6.46
CA LEU A 22 -1.37 -6.33 6.58
C LEU A 22 -1.93 -6.28 8.01
N PHE A 23 -1.12 -6.61 9.02
CA PHE A 23 -1.56 -6.82 10.41
C PHE A 23 -1.02 -5.77 11.39
N GLY A 24 0.10 -5.13 11.07
CA GLY A 24 0.84 -4.27 12.00
C GLY A 24 0.31 -2.86 12.17
N GLY A 25 -0.64 -2.45 11.35
CA GLY A 25 -1.10 -1.06 11.29
C GLY A 25 -0.06 -0.09 10.71
N TYR A 26 -0.49 1.12 10.42
CA TYR A 26 0.34 2.11 9.71
C TYR A 26 1.64 2.46 10.44
N PHE A 27 1.58 2.64 11.76
CA PHE A 27 2.74 3.08 12.55
C PHE A 27 3.87 2.05 12.54
N LEU A 28 3.56 0.78 12.79
CA LEU A 28 4.56 -0.30 12.80
C LEU A 28 5.14 -0.52 11.40
N THR A 29 4.30 -0.47 10.38
CA THR A 29 4.74 -0.60 8.98
C THR A 29 5.69 0.52 8.58
N ILE A 30 5.35 1.77 8.89
CA ILE A 30 6.21 2.93 8.61
C ILE A 30 7.54 2.81 9.37
N ALA A 31 7.52 2.44 10.65
CA ALA A 31 8.73 2.28 11.44
C ALA A 31 9.64 1.17 10.88
N ALA A 32 9.08 0.02 10.50
CA ALA A 32 9.83 -1.08 9.90
C ALA A 32 10.41 -0.71 8.53
N VAL A 33 9.64 -0.02 7.69
CA VAL A 33 10.11 0.48 6.38
C VAL A 33 11.23 1.50 6.57
N ALA A 34 11.07 2.47 7.49
CA ALA A 34 12.09 3.45 7.79
C ALA A 34 13.39 2.78 8.29
N TYR A 35 13.28 1.78 9.16
CA TYR A 35 14.42 1.00 9.60
C TYR A 35 15.17 0.37 8.42
N VAL A 36 14.46 -0.30 7.52
CA VAL A 36 15.06 -0.94 6.34
C VAL A 36 15.72 0.09 5.42
N LEU A 37 15.07 1.23 5.17
CA LEU A 37 15.63 2.26 4.28
C LEU A 37 16.90 2.92 4.83
N ILE A 38 17.01 3.06 6.16
CA ILE A 38 18.14 3.73 6.82
C ILE A 38 19.29 2.75 7.08
N ARG A 39 18.99 1.53 7.50
CA ARG A 39 19.98 0.58 8.02
C ARG A 39 20.44 -0.47 7.03
N GLU A 40 19.57 -0.85 6.08
CA GLU A 40 19.87 -1.94 5.15
C GLU A 40 20.40 -1.39 3.83
N GLU A 41 21.51 -2.00 3.37
CA GLU A 41 22.17 -1.62 2.11
C GLU A 41 21.64 -2.44 0.91
N ASN A 42 20.90 -3.51 1.19
CA ASN A 42 20.38 -4.39 0.15
C ASN A 42 19.31 -3.71 -0.69
N MET A 43 19.62 -3.43 -1.95
CA MET A 43 18.76 -2.72 -2.90
C MET A 43 17.42 -3.43 -3.12
N TRP A 44 17.39 -4.77 -3.12
CA TRP A 44 16.16 -5.53 -3.27
C TRP A 44 15.22 -5.30 -2.08
N LEU A 45 15.76 -5.35 -0.86
CA LEU A 45 14.98 -5.15 0.36
C LEU A 45 14.45 -3.70 0.47
N ARG A 46 15.26 -2.72 0.07
CA ARG A 46 14.84 -1.31 0.02
C ARG A 46 13.69 -1.10 -0.99
N LYS A 47 13.78 -1.69 -2.19
CA LYS A 47 12.70 -1.67 -3.18
C LYS A 47 11.44 -2.35 -2.64
N THR A 48 11.59 -3.47 -1.94
CA THR A 48 10.46 -4.17 -1.29
C THR A 48 9.82 -3.31 -0.22
N ALA A 49 10.60 -2.65 0.64
CA ALA A 49 10.10 -1.76 1.67
C ALA A 49 9.28 -0.58 1.11
N ILE A 50 9.75 0.02 0.01
CA ILE A 50 9.01 1.08 -0.68
C ILE A 50 7.70 0.54 -1.26
N LYS A 51 7.69 -0.66 -1.85
CA LYS A 51 6.47 -1.29 -2.37
C LYS A 51 5.43 -1.52 -1.27
N VAL A 52 5.86 -2.04 -0.12
CA VAL A 52 4.99 -2.20 1.06
C VAL A 52 4.39 -0.86 1.46
N LEU A 53 5.21 0.18 1.58
CA LEU A 53 4.75 1.51 1.97
C LEU A 53 3.69 2.05 1.00
N VAL A 54 3.97 1.99 -0.32
CA VAL A 54 3.04 2.46 -1.35
C VAL A 54 1.71 1.71 -1.27
N LEU A 55 1.75 0.37 -1.13
CA LEU A 55 0.53 -0.44 -1.02
C LEU A 55 -0.27 -0.10 0.25
N THR A 56 0.42 0.03 1.40
CA THR A 56 -0.20 0.39 2.68
C THR A 56 -0.93 1.74 2.64
N PHE A 57 -0.52 2.66 1.80
CA PHE A 57 -1.23 3.92 1.60
C PHE A 57 -2.27 3.87 0.47
N THR A 58 -2.03 3.07 -0.58
CA THR A 58 -2.92 2.99 -1.74
C THR A 58 -4.28 2.40 -1.39
N PHE A 59 -4.33 1.31 -0.63
CA PHE A 59 -5.60 0.65 -0.28
C PHE A 59 -6.52 1.53 0.57
N PRO A 60 -6.06 2.17 1.66
CA PRO A 60 -6.90 3.10 2.41
C PRO A 60 -7.35 4.31 1.59
N LEU A 61 -6.50 4.81 0.70
CA LEU A 61 -6.88 5.90 -0.20
C LEU A 61 -8.04 5.48 -1.11
N LEU A 62 -7.98 4.26 -1.66
CA LEU A 62 -9.09 3.68 -2.44
C LEU A 62 -10.38 3.57 -1.60
N HIS A 63 -10.27 3.10 -0.36
CA HIS A 63 -11.42 3.02 0.56
C HIS A 63 -12.04 4.40 0.83
N ILE A 64 -11.22 5.43 1.02
CA ILE A 64 -11.69 6.81 1.20
C ILE A 64 -12.41 7.30 -0.06
N ILE A 65 -11.83 7.09 -1.24
CA ILE A 65 -12.42 7.53 -2.51
C ILE A 65 -13.76 6.83 -2.76
N ILE A 66 -13.84 5.52 -2.55
CA ILE A 66 -15.07 4.75 -2.71
C ILE A 66 -16.11 5.17 -1.65
N GLY A 67 -15.68 5.46 -0.41
CA GLY A 67 -16.53 5.90 0.66
C GLY A 67 -17.09 7.30 0.48
N PHE A 68 -16.38 8.17 -0.22
CA PHE A 68 -16.80 9.54 -0.47
C PHE A 68 -18.09 9.65 -1.30
N LEU A 69 -18.32 8.69 -2.21
CA LEU A 69 -19.52 8.67 -3.07
C LEU A 69 -20.83 8.56 -2.26
N PRO A 70 -21.03 7.58 -1.34
CA PRO A 70 -22.23 7.50 -0.53
C PRO A 70 -22.38 8.67 0.45
N ASP A 71 -21.24 9.19 0.98
CA ASP A 71 -21.26 10.32 1.88
C ASP A 71 -21.77 11.59 1.17
N MET A 72 -21.37 11.83 -0.09
CA MET A 72 -21.91 12.90 -0.92
C MET A 72 -23.39 12.72 -1.19
N VAL A 73 -23.83 11.50 -1.51
CA VAL A 73 -25.25 11.23 -1.77
C VAL A 73 -26.07 11.35 -0.49
N GLY A 74 -25.54 10.90 0.65
CA GLY A 74 -26.15 11.10 1.96
C GLY A 74 -26.35 12.58 2.28
N PHE A 75 -25.34 13.40 2.07
CA PHE A 75 -25.40 14.85 2.25
C PHE A 75 -26.47 15.49 1.34
N ILE A 76 -26.53 15.10 0.06
CA ILE A 76 -27.57 15.59 -0.86
C ILE A 76 -28.96 15.19 -0.38
N ASN A 77 -29.16 13.94 0.07
CA ASN A 77 -30.42 13.47 0.63
C ASN A 77 -30.83 14.25 1.88
N ASP A 78 -29.88 14.53 2.77
CA ASP A 78 -30.15 15.31 3.98
C ASP A 78 -30.59 16.76 3.66
N VAL A 79 -29.94 17.36 2.65
CA VAL A 79 -30.32 18.69 2.15
C VAL A 79 -31.71 18.66 1.49
N MET A 80 -32.02 17.64 0.68
CA MET A 80 -33.33 17.50 0.01
C MET A 80 -34.46 17.20 1.01
N ASN A 81 -34.18 16.44 2.06
CA ASN A 81 -35.16 16.20 3.14
C ASN A 81 -35.59 17.49 3.88
N LEU A 82 -34.77 18.54 3.85
CA LEU A 82 -35.13 19.87 4.33
C LEU A 82 -36.23 20.55 3.49
N PHE A 83 -36.43 20.07 2.23
CA PHE A 83 -37.37 20.59 1.26
C PHE A 83 -38.55 19.65 0.97
N ASP A 84 -38.81 18.64 1.82
CA ASP A 84 -39.92 17.66 1.72
C ASP A 84 -39.88 16.70 0.54
N ASP A 85 -38.77 16.58 -0.18
CA ASP A 85 -38.58 15.62 -1.29
C ASP A 85 -37.75 14.41 -0.88
N TYR A 86 -38.40 13.23 -0.83
CA TYR A 86 -37.72 11.95 -0.51
C TYR A 86 -37.05 11.32 -1.73
N PHE A 87 -35.74 11.45 -1.83
CA PHE A 87 -34.96 10.69 -2.80
C PHE A 87 -34.22 9.53 -2.10
N LYS A 88 -34.77 8.31 -2.17
CA LYS A 88 -34.14 7.11 -1.59
C LYS A 88 -33.14 6.50 -2.54
N VAL A 89 -31.86 6.57 -2.23
CA VAL A 89 -30.78 5.86 -2.95
C VAL A 89 -30.24 4.69 -2.11
N GLU A 90 -31.14 3.81 -1.63
CA GLU A 90 -30.74 2.62 -0.85
C GLU A 90 -29.78 1.71 -1.65
N LYS A 91 -30.03 1.53 -2.94
CA LYS A 91 -29.21 0.67 -3.81
C LYS A 91 -27.76 1.14 -4.01
N LEU A 92 -27.50 2.44 -3.90
CA LEU A 92 -26.13 2.97 -4.05
C LEU A 92 -25.26 2.58 -2.86
N SER A 93 -25.81 2.62 -1.66
CA SER A 93 -25.12 2.21 -0.43
C SER A 93 -24.69 0.73 -0.48
N GLU A 94 -25.57 -0.14 -0.99
CA GLU A 94 -25.26 -1.57 -1.14
C GLU A 94 -24.13 -1.81 -2.18
N ILE A 95 -24.19 -1.14 -3.33
CA ILE A 95 -23.15 -1.24 -4.36
C ILE A 95 -21.79 -0.79 -3.83
N VAL A 96 -21.76 0.31 -3.08
CA VAL A 96 -20.52 0.83 -2.51
C VAL A 96 -19.97 -0.10 -1.42
N THR A 97 -20.82 -0.74 -0.64
CA THR A 97 -20.39 -1.74 0.35
C THR A 97 -19.74 -2.92 -0.35
N VAL A 98 -20.36 -3.47 -1.40
CA VAL A 98 -19.77 -4.55 -2.22
C VAL A 98 -18.43 -4.14 -2.83
N LEU A 99 -18.32 -2.90 -3.34
CA LEU A 99 -17.05 -2.39 -3.87
C LEU A 99 -15.96 -2.30 -2.80
N LYS A 100 -16.27 -1.85 -1.61
CA LYS A 100 -15.33 -1.82 -0.47
C LYS A 100 -14.88 -3.23 -0.08
N ASP A 101 -15.80 -4.20 -0.07
CA ASP A 101 -15.47 -5.59 0.24
C ASP A 101 -14.55 -6.21 -0.82
N ILE A 102 -14.78 -5.92 -2.10
CA ILE A 102 -13.89 -6.35 -3.18
C ILE A 102 -12.48 -5.77 -3.00
N VAL A 103 -12.36 -4.48 -2.70
CA VAL A 103 -11.06 -3.84 -2.46
C VAL A 103 -10.37 -4.45 -1.24
N ASN A 104 -11.10 -4.73 -0.18
CA ASN A 104 -10.57 -5.35 1.04
C ASN A 104 -10.03 -6.77 0.76
N ILE A 105 -10.80 -7.58 0.03
CA ILE A 105 -10.35 -8.92 -0.39
C ILE A 105 -9.10 -8.80 -1.28
N ALA A 106 -9.09 -7.86 -2.23
CA ALA A 106 -7.94 -7.63 -3.10
C ALA A 106 -6.69 -7.22 -2.29
N GLU A 107 -6.84 -6.39 -1.26
CA GLU A 107 -5.77 -6.02 -0.35
C GLU A 107 -5.16 -7.26 0.31
N TYR A 108 -5.97 -8.11 0.95
CA TYR A 108 -5.49 -9.34 1.58
C TYR A 108 -4.75 -10.25 0.58
N VAL A 109 -5.34 -10.48 -0.58
CA VAL A 109 -4.75 -11.34 -1.63
C VAL A 109 -3.41 -10.79 -2.10
N VAL A 110 -3.32 -9.49 -2.38
CA VAL A 110 -2.07 -8.86 -2.85
C VAL A 110 -0.97 -8.93 -1.78
N PHE A 111 -1.26 -8.58 -0.53
CA PHE A 111 -0.27 -8.64 0.54
C PHE A 111 0.21 -10.06 0.82
N ILE A 112 -0.68 -11.05 0.84
CA ILE A 112 -0.33 -12.46 1.05
C ILE A 112 0.54 -12.98 -0.10
N LEU A 113 0.13 -12.75 -1.35
CA LEU A 113 0.90 -13.17 -2.53
C LEU A 113 2.29 -12.54 -2.56
N LEU A 114 2.38 -11.23 -2.33
CA LEU A 114 3.66 -10.54 -2.31
C LEU A 114 4.53 -10.97 -1.12
N GLY A 115 3.94 -11.28 0.03
CA GLY A 115 4.64 -11.83 1.19
C GLY A 115 5.26 -13.19 0.90
N ILE A 116 4.51 -14.11 0.27
CA ILE A 116 5.01 -15.43 -0.13
C ILE A 116 6.13 -15.30 -1.18
N LEU A 117 5.95 -14.43 -2.16
CA LEU A 117 6.96 -14.20 -3.20
C LEU A 117 8.22 -13.55 -2.63
N ALA A 118 8.08 -12.64 -1.68
CA ALA A 118 9.20 -12.01 -0.99
C ALA A 118 10.01 -13.02 -0.19
N PHE A 119 9.37 -14.01 0.43
CA PHE A 119 10.05 -15.10 1.12
C PHE A 119 11.00 -15.86 0.19
N SER A 120 10.59 -16.09 -1.06
CA SER A 120 11.40 -16.72 -2.11
C SER A 120 12.35 -15.74 -2.82
N GLN A 121 12.48 -14.49 -2.36
CA GLN A 121 13.23 -13.41 -3.02
C GLN A 121 12.79 -13.16 -4.48
N ARG A 122 11.58 -13.57 -4.84
CA ARG A 122 10.95 -13.27 -6.12
C ARG A 122 10.11 -12.01 -5.96
N THR A 123 10.14 -11.14 -6.95
CA THR A 123 9.37 -9.88 -6.93
C THR A 123 8.50 -9.81 -8.17
N ILE A 124 7.21 -9.55 -7.97
CA ILE A 124 6.33 -9.14 -9.08
C ILE A 124 6.70 -7.69 -9.43
N ARG A 125 6.95 -7.44 -10.71
CA ARG A 125 7.14 -6.08 -11.22
C ARG A 125 5.81 -5.34 -11.13
N ILE A 126 5.74 -4.33 -10.28
CA ILE A 126 4.63 -3.39 -10.24
C ILE A 126 5.06 -2.19 -11.10
N PRO A 127 4.61 -2.07 -12.36
CA PRO A 127 5.20 -1.15 -13.34
C PRO A 127 5.16 0.31 -12.90
N LEU A 128 4.15 0.72 -12.15
CA LEU A 128 4.03 2.08 -11.62
C LEU A 128 5.08 2.37 -10.53
N VAL A 129 5.26 1.44 -9.59
CA VAL A 129 6.18 1.60 -8.45
C VAL A 129 7.62 1.47 -8.92
N ASP A 130 7.92 0.48 -9.77
CA ASP A 130 9.27 0.27 -10.31
C ASP A 130 9.72 1.47 -11.15
N LYS A 131 8.82 2.07 -11.96
CA LYS A 131 9.13 3.28 -12.75
C LYS A 131 9.49 4.49 -11.90
N ILE A 132 8.83 4.67 -10.75
CA ILE A 132 9.12 5.75 -9.81
C ILE A 132 10.46 5.52 -9.11
N ILE A 133 10.72 4.28 -8.68
CA ILE A 133 11.96 3.89 -7.99
C ILE A 133 13.16 4.04 -8.93
N ASP A 134 13.08 3.54 -10.16
CA ASP A 134 14.17 3.59 -11.13
C ASP A 134 14.49 5.04 -11.50
N LYS A 135 13.48 5.90 -11.71
CA LYS A 135 13.68 7.33 -11.98
C LYS A 135 14.42 8.09 -10.86
N HIS A 136 14.20 7.70 -9.60
CA HIS A 136 14.87 8.33 -8.45
C HIS A 136 16.25 7.74 -8.16
N THR A 137 16.47 6.47 -8.49
CA THR A 137 17.76 5.80 -8.29
C THR A 137 18.77 6.22 -9.35
N GLU A 138 18.36 6.38 -10.62
CA GLU A 138 19.20 6.88 -11.70
C GLU A 138 19.64 8.34 -11.46
N LYS A 139 18.75 9.19 -10.91
CA LYS A 139 19.08 10.58 -10.60
C LYS A 139 20.16 10.71 -9.52
N LYS A 140 20.26 9.74 -8.61
CA LYS A 140 21.27 9.73 -7.55
C LYS A 140 22.61 9.15 -8.00
N ALA A 141 22.62 8.36 -9.07
CA ALA A 141 23.85 7.80 -9.67
C ALA A 141 24.53 8.78 -10.64
N SER A 142 23.84 9.82 -11.08
CA SER A 142 24.33 10.82 -12.03
C SER A 142 24.82 12.12 -11.39
N GLU A 143 24.78 12.26 -10.05
CA GLU A 143 25.45 13.37 -9.36
C GLU A 143 26.96 13.06 -9.27
N PRO A 144 27.83 13.81 -9.95
CA PRO A 144 29.28 13.65 -9.79
C PRO A 144 29.64 14.07 -8.37
N CYS A 145 30.45 13.25 -7.69
CA CYS A 145 31.14 13.65 -6.47
C CYS A 145 31.99 14.87 -6.81
N ASN A 146 31.52 16.07 -6.46
CA ASN A 146 32.38 17.24 -6.37
C ASN A 146 33.11 17.16 -5.02
N GLU A 147 34.38 16.79 -5.11
CA GLU A 147 35.33 17.10 -4.05
C GLU A 147 35.52 18.63 -3.91
#